data_bc80a17c170ecc6590b26a9b8db88a38
#
_entry.id   bc80a17c170ecc6590b26a9b8db88a38
#
_cell.length_a   1.000
_cell.length_b   1.000
_cell.length_c   1.000
_cell.angle_alpha   90.00
_cell.angle_beta   90.00
_cell.angle_gamma   90.00
#
_symmetry.space_group_name_H-M   'P 1'
#
loop_
_entity.id
_entity.type
_entity.pdbx_description
1 polymer ?
#
loop_
_entity_poly.entity_id
_entity_poly.type
_entity_poly.pdbx_seq_one_letter_code
_entity_poly.pdbx_strand_id
1 'polypeptide(L)'
;MAGATANQTGSKDFNRLDRHQPTGSGQAWLWFLALAVIFLLLEFLVPLGSAIKLGADEDFELSKTLLYLKGFHFYYQVWNDEPPLYPYLLGQIVQHFSASILAVRLLTVGFALLLLGALFRLSLNLGNLRTAVGAVLLVIASPGFLELASSCMVEIPTVALVVAAFALLSQPYRRPWLEIGAGILFGCALQMKVIAIIYLPLTVLLLWLKHRLTPKQLFLSALAIGGMAVVSFVLLNALTGCSLWLQLQPAWAAHFSGVKSFEYGSPADHAFDWKLLLKNWDVVVPIILGMGLLRVRSRPLVIFPLAWLALTLVIVSPHKPWWASYYLHNAVPLCWCAAIALDAAFGWAGRNKVRIVVISVYLLGAGLWLGMRSYLEIVTMRQSPKLFNSLVLTEINRYKPFTKYLFTNEGVYSFHSGLPLPPQLADISLKRLWSGDMTNAKMAAELAAVKPGVILIANQTGELPYQELLQNEYRLVYQDNEHQLYALKSIIPLADP
;
A
#
# COMPACT_ATOMS: atom_id res chain seq x y z
N MET A 1 22.44 29.85 -65.80
CA MET A 1 21.44 30.26 -64.76
C MET A 1 20.38 29.18 -64.68
N ALA A 2 20.44 28.30 -63.71
CA ALA A 2 19.43 27.28 -63.42
C ALA A 2 19.16 27.33 -61.93
N GLY A 3 17.95 27.84 -61.58
CA GLY A 3 17.52 28.01 -60.20
C GLY A 3 17.09 26.67 -59.58
N ALA A 4 17.66 26.28 -58.48
CA ALA A 4 17.26 25.15 -57.69
C ALA A 4 16.05 25.55 -56.80
N THR A 5 14.87 25.00 -57.12
CA THR A 5 13.69 25.05 -56.24
C THR A 5 13.83 23.97 -55.18
N ALA A 6 14.14 24.38 -53.93
CA ALA A 6 14.18 23.51 -52.76
C ALA A 6 12.74 23.11 -52.34
N ASN A 7 12.47 21.83 -52.33
CA ASN A 7 11.22 21.19 -51.91
C ASN A 7 10.97 21.36 -50.39
N GLN A 8 10.08 22.27 -50.04
CA GLN A 8 9.55 22.42 -48.64
C GLN A 8 8.31 21.50 -48.42
N THR A 9 8.47 20.21 -48.50
CA THR A 9 7.35 19.26 -48.26
C THR A 9 7.46 18.47 -46.95
N GLY A 10 8.49 18.74 -46.08
CA GLY A 10 8.71 17.95 -44.86
C GLY A 10 8.04 18.42 -43.56
N SER A 11 7.42 19.62 -43.54
CA SER A 11 7.04 20.25 -42.24
C SER A 11 5.52 20.18 -41.89
N LYS A 12 4.66 19.76 -42.79
CA LYS A 12 3.19 19.83 -42.57
C LYS A 12 2.56 18.61 -41.90
N ASP A 13 3.22 17.47 -41.85
CA ASP A 13 2.65 16.24 -41.27
C ASP A 13 2.83 16.11 -39.76
N PHE A 14 3.70 16.90 -39.12
CA PHE A 14 3.92 16.82 -37.69
C PHE A 14 2.79 17.43 -36.84
N ASN A 15 2.00 18.35 -37.39
CA ASN A 15 0.92 19.05 -36.67
C ASN A 15 -0.45 18.36 -36.76
N ARG A 16 -0.57 17.23 -37.45
CA ARG A 16 -1.85 16.49 -37.57
C ARG A 16 -2.11 15.49 -36.46
N LEU A 17 -1.11 15.14 -35.63
CA LEU A 17 -1.24 14.14 -34.55
C LEU A 17 -1.71 14.70 -33.22
N ASP A 18 -1.73 16.02 -33.04
CA ASP A 18 -2.11 16.67 -31.77
C ASP A 18 -3.61 16.96 -31.61
N ARG A 19 -4.43 16.56 -32.57
CA ARG A 19 -5.90 16.69 -32.46
C ARG A 19 -6.59 15.36 -32.13
N HIS A 20 -6.15 14.65 -31.12
CA HIS A 20 -7.08 13.81 -30.37
C HIS A 20 -7.93 14.77 -29.53
N GLN A 21 -9.11 15.12 -30.05
CA GLN A 21 -10.15 15.74 -29.25
C GLN A 21 -10.33 14.86 -28.00
N PRO A 22 -10.37 15.43 -26.79
CA PRO A 22 -10.72 14.67 -25.60
C PRO A 22 -12.09 14.05 -25.92
N THR A 23 -12.16 12.73 -26.00
CA THR A 23 -13.42 11.98 -25.91
C THR A 23 -14.23 12.69 -24.83
N GLY A 24 -15.46 13.14 -25.16
CA GLY A 24 -16.23 14.08 -24.35
C GLY A 24 -16.05 13.77 -22.85
N SER A 25 -15.63 14.74 -22.08
CA SER A 25 -15.22 14.56 -20.67
C SER A 25 -16.26 13.78 -19.85
N GLY A 26 -17.54 13.90 -20.19
CA GLY A 26 -18.63 13.16 -19.58
C GLY A 26 -18.56 11.63 -19.78
N GLN A 27 -18.21 11.15 -20.99
CA GLN A 27 -18.14 9.71 -21.24
C GLN A 27 -16.99 9.03 -20.47
N ALA A 28 -15.84 9.68 -20.33
CA ALA A 28 -14.73 9.14 -19.57
C ALA A 28 -15.08 9.00 -18.07
N TRP A 29 -15.80 9.97 -17.51
CA TRP A 29 -16.26 9.90 -16.12
C TRP A 29 -17.29 8.79 -15.89
N LEU A 30 -18.17 8.50 -16.82
CA LEU A 30 -19.11 7.37 -16.72
C LEU A 30 -18.37 6.02 -16.65
N TRP A 31 -17.32 5.85 -17.45
CA TRP A 31 -16.48 4.65 -17.37
C TRP A 31 -15.77 4.53 -16.02
N PHE A 32 -15.21 5.63 -15.51
CA PHE A 32 -14.60 5.60 -14.18
C PHE A 32 -15.63 5.27 -13.09
N LEU A 33 -16.82 5.86 -13.13
CA LEU A 33 -17.88 5.54 -12.17
C LEU A 33 -18.27 4.05 -12.23
N ALA A 34 -18.39 3.47 -13.42
CA ALA A 34 -18.66 2.04 -13.56
C ALA A 34 -17.56 1.18 -12.91
N LEU A 35 -16.28 1.53 -13.11
CA LEU A 35 -15.15 0.85 -12.48
C LEU A 35 -15.14 1.02 -10.95
N ALA A 36 -15.44 2.21 -10.45
CA ALA A 36 -15.56 2.48 -9.02
C ALA A 36 -16.71 1.66 -8.40
N VAL A 37 -17.85 1.54 -9.09
CA VAL A 37 -18.97 0.70 -8.65
C VAL A 37 -18.56 -0.78 -8.61
N ILE A 38 -17.86 -1.28 -9.65
CA ILE A 38 -17.35 -2.67 -9.66
C ILE A 38 -16.43 -2.90 -8.46
N PHE A 39 -15.48 -2.01 -8.22
CA PHE A 39 -14.57 -2.10 -7.08
C PHE A 39 -15.35 -2.11 -5.75
N LEU A 40 -16.28 -1.16 -5.54
CA LEU A 40 -17.06 -1.09 -4.31
C LEU A 40 -17.97 -2.32 -4.12
N LEU A 41 -18.51 -2.91 -5.18
CA LEU A 41 -19.27 -4.15 -5.10
C LEU A 41 -18.38 -5.33 -4.66
N LEU A 42 -17.14 -5.40 -5.12
CA LEU A 42 -16.17 -6.42 -4.67
C LEU A 42 -15.80 -6.19 -3.19
N GLU A 43 -15.53 -4.93 -2.79
CA GLU A 43 -15.26 -4.57 -1.40
C GLU A 43 -16.44 -4.87 -0.46
N PHE A 44 -17.68 -4.71 -0.94
CA PHE A 44 -18.87 -5.07 -0.16
C PHE A 44 -18.95 -6.57 0.15
N LEU A 45 -18.31 -7.41 -0.67
CA LEU A 45 -18.20 -8.85 -0.42
C LEU A 45 -17.12 -9.18 0.63
N VAL A 46 -16.20 -8.27 0.94
CA VAL A 46 -15.17 -8.45 1.98
C VAL A 46 -15.78 -8.19 3.37
N PRO A 47 -15.43 -8.94 4.41
CA PRO A 47 -15.99 -8.77 5.75
C PRO A 47 -15.36 -7.57 6.50
N LEU A 48 -15.46 -6.36 5.93
CA LEU A 48 -14.82 -5.13 6.42
C LEU A 48 -15.13 -4.80 7.88
N GLY A 49 -16.37 -5.03 8.32
CA GLY A 49 -16.82 -4.70 9.66
C GLY A 49 -16.78 -5.86 10.66
N SER A 50 -16.59 -7.11 10.17
CA SER A 50 -16.70 -8.31 11.00
C SER A 50 -15.41 -9.12 11.11
N ALA A 51 -14.46 -8.97 10.17
CA ALA A 51 -13.15 -9.60 10.30
C ALA A 51 -12.34 -8.91 11.41
N ILE A 52 -11.70 -9.72 12.26
CA ILE A 52 -10.84 -9.16 13.30
C ILE A 52 -9.56 -8.56 12.69
N LYS A 53 -8.99 -9.24 11.70
CA LYS A 53 -7.80 -8.83 10.94
C LYS A 53 -8.00 -9.18 9.47
N LEU A 54 -7.59 -8.29 8.56
CA LEU A 54 -7.59 -8.53 7.11
C LEU A 54 -6.18 -8.57 6.53
N GLY A 55 -5.38 -7.53 6.74
CA GLY A 55 -4.02 -7.43 6.22
C GLY A 55 -2.94 -7.85 7.22
N ALA A 56 -1.75 -8.19 6.73
CA ALA A 56 -0.66 -8.70 7.55
C ALA A 56 -0.20 -7.69 8.62
N ASP A 57 -0.02 -6.40 8.24
CA ASP A 57 0.51 -5.36 9.12
C ASP A 57 -0.59 -4.49 9.75
N GLU A 58 -1.88 -4.84 9.55
CA GLU A 58 -3.02 -4.07 10.07
C GLU A 58 -2.99 -3.92 11.60
N ASP A 59 -2.53 -4.93 12.30
CA ASP A 59 -2.43 -4.94 13.76
C ASP A 59 -1.40 -3.95 14.29
N PHE A 60 -0.27 -3.75 13.62
CA PHE A 60 0.72 -2.74 13.99
C PHE A 60 0.14 -1.33 13.88
N GLU A 61 -0.54 -1.02 12.77
CA GLU A 61 -1.12 0.31 12.56
C GLU A 61 -2.25 0.61 13.53
N LEU A 62 -3.11 -0.38 13.81
CA LEU A 62 -4.20 -0.24 14.78
C LEU A 62 -3.69 -0.09 16.21
N SER A 63 -2.67 -0.85 16.60
CA SER A 63 -2.05 -0.75 17.93
C SER A 63 -1.37 0.59 18.14
N LYS A 64 -0.60 1.08 17.15
CA LYS A 64 0.00 2.42 17.15
C LYS A 64 -1.07 3.50 17.25
N THR A 65 -2.17 3.35 16.50
CA THR A 65 -3.31 4.27 16.54
C THR A 65 -3.91 4.36 17.93
N LEU A 66 -4.16 3.22 18.59
CA LEU A 66 -4.70 3.19 19.94
C LEU A 66 -3.76 3.86 20.95
N LEU A 67 -2.46 3.60 20.86
CA LEU A 67 -1.47 4.23 21.73
C LEU A 67 -1.42 5.75 21.52
N TYR A 68 -1.44 6.21 20.28
CA TYR A 68 -1.53 7.63 19.96
C TYR A 68 -2.76 8.28 20.62
N LEU A 69 -3.94 7.64 20.52
CA LEU A 69 -5.18 8.10 21.14
C LEU A 69 -5.13 8.14 22.68
N LYS A 70 -4.28 7.29 23.28
CA LYS A 70 -4.02 7.29 24.72
C LYS A 70 -2.95 8.30 25.15
N GLY A 71 -2.42 9.11 24.22
CA GLY A 71 -1.45 10.17 24.50
C GLY A 71 0.02 9.72 24.51
N PHE A 72 0.33 8.53 24.02
CA PHE A 72 1.71 8.07 23.89
C PHE A 72 2.37 8.68 22.65
N HIS A 73 3.64 9.07 22.80
CA HIS A 73 4.41 9.70 21.73
C HIS A 73 5.23 8.69 20.93
N PHE A 74 5.07 8.72 19.58
CA PHE A 74 5.89 7.93 18.67
C PHE A 74 7.38 8.29 18.78
N TYR A 75 8.23 7.30 18.56
CA TYR A 75 9.70 7.32 18.61
C TYR A 75 10.29 7.55 20.01
N TYR A 76 9.51 8.05 20.96
CA TYR A 76 9.92 8.22 22.34
C TYR A 76 9.47 7.04 23.23
N GLN A 77 8.16 6.79 23.21
CA GLN A 77 7.51 5.78 24.03
C GLN A 77 7.10 4.58 23.20
N VAL A 78 6.70 4.81 21.97
CA VAL A 78 6.27 3.79 21.01
C VAL A 78 7.29 3.71 19.90
N TRP A 79 7.87 2.54 19.73
CA TRP A 79 8.75 2.29 18.59
C TRP A 79 7.93 2.34 17.27
N ASN A 80 8.49 2.98 16.26
CA ASN A 80 7.85 3.10 14.95
C ASN A 80 8.92 3.22 13.88
N ASP A 81 8.87 2.39 12.84
CA ASP A 81 9.79 2.40 11.70
C ASP A 81 9.25 3.14 10.47
N GLU A 82 7.99 3.50 10.49
CA GLU A 82 7.34 4.27 9.42
C GLU A 82 7.00 5.69 9.89
N PRO A 83 6.79 6.65 8.99
CA PRO A 83 6.32 7.99 9.34
C PRO A 83 4.92 7.97 10.00
N PRO A 84 4.58 8.97 10.83
CA PRO A 84 3.44 8.90 11.74
C PRO A 84 2.08 9.29 11.13
N LEU A 85 2.03 9.74 9.87
CA LEU A 85 0.80 10.32 9.31
C LEU A 85 -0.34 9.31 9.23
N TYR A 86 -0.05 8.05 8.89
CA TYR A 86 -1.13 7.07 8.74
C TYR A 86 -1.81 6.73 10.07
N PRO A 87 -1.11 6.28 11.13
CA PRO A 87 -1.75 6.07 12.43
C PRO A 87 -2.36 7.35 13.01
N TYR A 88 -1.82 8.54 12.70
CA TYR A 88 -2.47 9.81 13.05
C TYR A 88 -3.84 9.95 12.39
N LEU A 89 -3.94 9.72 11.06
CA LEU A 89 -5.22 9.81 10.34
C LEU A 89 -6.23 8.78 10.84
N LEU A 90 -5.79 7.54 11.08
CA LEU A 90 -6.64 6.52 11.71
C LEU A 90 -7.15 6.99 13.07
N GLY A 91 -6.30 7.62 13.89
CA GLY A 91 -6.65 8.21 15.16
C GLY A 91 -7.73 9.29 15.04
N GLN A 92 -7.63 10.19 14.05
CA GLN A 92 -8.66 11.19 13.77
C GLN A 92 -10.00 10.53 13.40
N ILE A 93 -9.99 9.48 12.59
CA ILE A 93 -11.21 8.73 12.25
C ILE A 93 -11.84 8.11 13.50
N VAL A 94 -11.04 7.46 14.35
CA VAL A 94 -11.53 6.83 15.60
C VAL A 94 -12.13 7.85 16.55
N GLN A 95 -11.53 9.03 16.69
CA GLN A 95 -12.05 10.11 17.55
C GLN A 95 -13.42 10.63 17.10
N HIS A 96 -13.65 10.70 15.78
CA HIS A 96 -14.88 11.27 15.23
C HIS A 96 -15.99 10.24 15.00
N PHE A 97 -15.64 8.98 14.71
CA PHE A 97 -16.60 7.93 14.31
C PHE A 97 -16.69 6.75 15.28
N SER A 98 -16.25 6.94 16.55
CA SER A 98 -16.05 5.86 17.53
C SER A 98 -15.03 4.81 17.08
N ALA A 99 -14.60 3.91 17.96
CA ALA A 99 -13.57 2.89 17.69
C ALA A 99 -14.09 1.77 16.76
N SER A 100 -14.59 2.15 15.57
CA SER A 100 -15.12 1.22 14.57
C SER A 100 -14.05 0.79 13.60
N ILE A 101 -13.75 -0.51 13.55
CA ILE A 101 -12.83 -1.08 12.55
C ILE A 101 -13.29 -0.77 11.12
N LEU A 102 -14.61 -0.76 10.89
CA LEU A 102 -15.17 -0.40 9.58
C LEU A 102 -14.79 1.03 9.19
N ALA A 103 -14.88 2.00 10.09
CA ALA A 103 -14.56 3.39 9.78
C ALA A 103 -13.11 3.59 9.38
N VAL A 104 -12.16 2.94 10.07
CA VAL A 104 -10.73 3.05 9.73
C VAL A 104 -10.40 2.32 8.42
N ARG A 105 -11.02 1.17 8.14
CA ARG A 105 -10.86 0.46 6.85
C ARG A 105 -11.45 1.24 5.68
N LEU A 106 -12.56 1.93 5.87
CA LEU A 106 -13.15 2.79 4.83
C LEU A 106 -12.23 3.96 4.44
N LEU A 107 -11.33 4.42 5.31
CA LEU A 107 -10.29 5.36 4.92
C LEU A 107 -9.37 4.75 3.86
N THR A 108 -8.92 3.49 4.05
CA THR A 108 -8.08 2.80 3.07
C THR A 108 -8.82 2.55 1.76
N VAL A 109 -10.10 2.15 1.81
CA VAL A 109 -10.98 2.05 0.63
C VAL A 109 -11.05 3.39 -0.12
N GLY A 110 -11.14 4.51 0.61
CA GLY A 110 -11.10 5.85 0.03
C GLY A 110 -9.78 6.14 -0.70
N PHE A 111 -8.65 5.76 -0.12
CA PHE A 111 -7.34 5.85 -0.80
C PHE A 111 -7.24 4.90 -2.00
N ALA A 112 -7.83 3.72 -1.95
CA ALA A 112 -7.89 2.82 -3.10
C ALA A 112 -8.71 3.44 -4.26
N LEU A 113 -9.85 4.06 -3.97
CA LEU A 113 -10.60 4.82 -4.97
C LEU A 113 -9.80 6.00 -5.55
N LEU A 114 -9.03 6.71 -4.72
CA LEU A 114 -8.10 7.75 -5.17
C LEU A 114 -7.03 7.17 -6.10
N LEU A 115 -6.43 6.03 -5.76
CA LEU A 115 -5.45 5.33 -6.60
C LEU A 115 -6.05 4.98 -7.96
N LEU A 116 -7.21 4.33 -7.98
CA LEU A 116 -7.88 3.91 -9.20
C LEU A 116 -8.27 5.12 -10.07
N GLY A 117 -8.81 6.20 -9.47
CA GLY A 117 -9.17 7.43 -10.16
C GLY A 117 -7.95 8.18 -10.71
N ALA A 118 -6.88 8.24 -9.93
CA ALA A 118 -5.62 8.86 -10.35
C ALA A 118 -4.96 8.07 -11.49
N LEU A 119 -4.92 6.73 -11.41
CA LEU A 119 -4.41 5.86 -12.47
C LEU A 119 -5.24 5.98 -13.74
N PHE A 120 -6.57 5.98 -13.62
CA PHE A 120 -7.48 6.21 -14.74
C PHE A 120 -7.18 7.55 -15.44
N ARG A 121 -7.06 8.63 -14.65
CA ARG A 121 -6.78 9.96 -15.19
C ARG A 121 -5.39 10.05 -15.81
N LEU A 122 -4.38 9.50 -15.17
CA LEU A 122 -3.01 9.45 -15.67
C LEU A 122 -2.94 8.70 -17.01
N SER A 123 -3.55 7.50 -17.06
CA SER A 123 -3.59 6.66 -18.25
C SER A 123 -4.37 7.33 -19.40
N LEU A 124 -5.45 8.05 -19.08
CA LEU A 124 -6.23 8.81 -20.05
C LEU A 124 -5.45 10.00 -20.62
N ASN A 125 -4.71 10.72 -19.75
CA ASN A 125 -3.94 11.90 -20.16
C ASN A 125 -2.72 11.55 -21.03
N LEU A 126 -2.12 10.36 -20.85
CA LEU A 126 -0.97 9.89 -21.61
C LEU A 126 -1.38 9.00 -22.79
N GLY A 127 -2.58 8.42 -22.77
CA GLY A 127 -3.03 7.43 -23.74
C GLY A 127 -4.46 7.64 -24.23
N ASN A 128 -5.28 6.66 -23.95
CA ASN A 128 -6.67 6.66 -24.40
C ASN A 128 -7.59 5.97 -23.37
N LEU A 129 -8.92 6.01 -23.64
CA LEU A 129 -9.91 5.46 -22.74
C LEU A 129 -9.77 3.94 -22.54
N ARG A 130 -9.41 3.17 -23.58
CA ARG A 130 -9.26 1.71 -23.48
C ARG A 130 -8.12 1.33 -22.54
N THR A 131 -6.97 2.01 -22.67
CA THR A 131 -5.84 1.77 -21.78
C THR A 131 -6.14 2.21 -20.34
N ALA A 132 -6.91 3.29 -20.14
CA ALA A 132 -7.31 3.74 -18.81
C ALA A 132 -8.26 2.73 -18.13
N VAL A 133 -9.29 2.26 -18.85
CA VAL A 133 -10.22 1.23 -18.35
C VAL A 133 -9.48 -0.08 -18.07
N GLY A 134 -8.65 -0.54 -19.02
CA GLY A 134 -7.89 -1.79 -18.88
C GLY A 134 -6.93 -1.76 -17.70
N ALA A 135 -6.18 -0.67 -17.52
CA ALA A 135 -5.24 -0.52 -16.41
C ALA A 135 -5.94 -0.63 -15.05
N VAL A 136 -7.07 0.07 -14.88
CA VAL A 136 -7.83 0.04 -13.61
C VAL A 136 -8.45 -1.33 -13.35
N LEU A 137 -9.06 -1.98 -14.36
CA LEU A 137 -9.62 -3.33 -14.20
C LEU A 137 -8.54 -4.34 -13.79
N LEU A 138 -7.38 -4.31 -14.44
CA LEU A 138 -6.28 -5.22 -14.14
C LEU A 138 -5.71 -4.97 -12.73
N VAL A 139 -5.66 -3.71 -12.26
CA VAL A 139 -5.23 -3.39 -10.88
C VAL A 139 -6.25 -3.92 -9.88
N ILE A 140 -7.55 -3.70 -10.08
CA ILE A 140 -8.61 -4.21 -9.19
C ILE A 140 -8.51 -5.74 -9.05
N ALA A 141 -8.20 -6.45 -10.14
CA ALA A 141 -8.07 -7.90 -10.15
C ALA A 141 -6.64 -8.39 -9.91
N SER A 142 -5.67 -7.52 -9.54
CA SER A 142 -4.31 -7.95 -9.24
C SER A 142 -4.25 -8.66 -7.87
N PRO A 143 -3.34 -9.64 -7.68
CA PRO A 143 -3.24 -10.38 -6.43
C PRO A 143 -3.03 -9.48 -5.23
N GLY A 144 -3.79 -9.71 -4.16
CA GLY A 144 -3.70 -8.98 -2.90
C GLY A 144 -4.20 -7.54 -2.95
N PHE A 145 -4.74 -7.07 -4.09
CA PHE A 145 -5.24 -5.69 -4.17
C PHE A 145 -6.47 -5.46 -3.28
N LEU A 146 -7.43 -6.38 -3.29
CA LEU A 146 -8.62 -6.28 -2.45
C LEU A 146 -8.27 -6.38 -0.97
N GLU A 147 -7.37 -7.28 -0.59
CA GLU A 147 -6.88 -7.38 0.79
C GLU A 147 -6.22 -6.07 1.25
N LEU A 148 -5.32 -5.51 0.45
CA LEU A 148 -4.65 -4.24 0.76
C LEU A 148 -5.62 -3.05 0.79
N ALA A 149 -6.61 -3.02 -0.09
CA ALA A 149 -7.62 -1.97 -0.14
C ALA A 149 -8.60 -2.02 1.03
N SER A 150 -8.84 -3.22 1.58
CA SER A 150 -9.76 -3.49 2.68
C SER A 150 -9.12 -3.37 4.06
N SER A 151 -7.80 -3.38 4.17
CA SER A 151 -7.07 -3.43 5.44
C SER A 151 -6.39 -2.10 5.77
N CYS A 152 -6.14 -1.85 7.06
CA CYS A 152 -5.44 -0.65 7.50
C CYS A 152 -3.93 -0.79 7.28
N MET A 153 -3.49 -0.72 6.01
CA MET A 153 -2.10 -0.82 5.60
C MET A 153 -1.64 0.43 4.83
N VAL A 154 -0.37 0.80 4.99
CA VAL A 154 0.18 2.08 4.47
C VAL A 154 0.48 2.06 2.96
N GLU A 155 0.51 0.90 2.32
CA GLU A 155 0.87 0.75 0.90
C GLU A 155 -0.12 1.46 -0.03
N ILE A 156 -1.42 1.20 0.15
CA ILE A 156 -2.48 1.82 -0.68
C ILE A 156 -2.45 3.34 -0.57
N PRO A 157 -2.47 3.95 0.64
CA PRO A 157 -2.36 5.40 0.79
C PRO A 157 -1.12 5.98 0.13
N THR A 158 0.04 5.33 0.31
CA THR A 158 1.30 5.78 -0.27
C THR A 158 1.26 5.82 -1.79
N VAL A 159 0.89 4.71 -2.42
CA VAL A 159 0.85 4.60 -3.89
C VAL A 159 -0.24 5.50 -4.47
N ALA A 160 -1.39 5.63 -3.79
CA ALA A 160 -2.48 6.51 -4.20
C ALA A 160 -2.03 7.97 -4.32
N LEU A 161 -1.32 8.48 -3.33
CA LEU A 161 -0.80 9.85 -3.31
C LEU A 161 0.26 10.08 -4.39
N VAL A 162 1.17 9.12 -4.60
CA VAL A 162 2.16 9.17 -5.68
C VAL A 162 1.48 9.20 -7.05
N VAL A 163 0.50 8.32 -7.29
CA VAL A 163 -0.19 8.26 -8.58
C VAL A 163 -1.05 9.51 -8.80
N ALA A 164 -1.65 10.07 -7.74
CA ALA A 164 -2.36 11.34 -7.79
C ALA A 164 -1.42 12.50 -8.17
N ALA A 165 -0.19 12.52 -7.63
CA ALA A 165 0.82 13.50 -8.04
C ALA A 165 1.17 13.37 -9.53
N PHE A 166 1.38 12.14 -10.03
CA PHE A 166 1.60 11.91 -11.47
C PHE A 166 0.39 12.32 -12.31
N ALA A 167 -0.84 12.07 -11.84
CA ALA A 167 -2.05 12.48 -12.56
C ALA A 167 -2.15 14.01 -12.67
N LEU A 168 -1.74 14.77 -11.63
CA LEU A 168 -1.65 16.23 -11.69
C LEU A 168 -0.61 16.69 -12.72
N LEU A 169 0.58 16.09 -12.71
CA LEU A 169 1.67 16.48 -13.63
C LEU A 169 1.40 16.08 -15.08
N SER A 170 0.53 15.09 -15.30
CA SER A 170 0.15 14.62 -16.65
C SER A 170 -0.90 15.48 -17.36
N GLN A 171 -1.43 16.53 -16.72
CA GLN A 171 -2.46 17.40 -17.31
C GLN A 171 -2.00 18.00 -18.65
N PRO A 172 -2.94 18.32 -19.58
CA PRO A 172 -2.59 18.84 -20.90
C PRO A 172 -1.80 20.16 -20.85
N TYR A 173 -2.11 20.99 -19.86
CA TYR A 173 -1.48 22.30 -19.69
C TYR A 173 -0.63 22.30 -18.43
N ARG A 174 0.63 22.71 -18.59
CA ARG A 174 1.53 22.95 -17.46
C ARG A 174 1.07 24.17 -16.69
N ARG A 175 0.91 24.05 -15.36
CA ARG A 175 0.57 25.15 -14.46
C ARG A 175 1.39 25.01 -13.17
N PRO A 176 2.04 26.07 -12.69
CA PRO A 176 2.90 25.99 -11.48
C PRO A 176 2.18 25.41 -10.25
N TRP A 177 0.90 25.71 -10.07
CA TRP A 177 0.13 25.17 -8.96
C TRP A 177 -0.06 23.64 -9.01
N LEU A 178 0.00 23.02 -10.19
CA LEU A 178 -0.01 21.55 -10.32
C LEU A 178 1.31 20.94 -9.84
N GLU A 179 2.43 21.61 -10.08
CA GLU A 179 3.74 21.19 -9.57
C GLU A 179 3.80 21.32 -8.04
N ILE A 180 3.27 22.43 -7.50
CA ILE A 180 3.11 22.62 -6.04
C ILE A 180 2.21 21.53 -5.45
N GLY A 181 1.04 21.30 -6.04
CA GLY A 181 0.11 20.24 -5.59
C GLY A 181 0.73 18.84 -5.65
N ALA A 182 1.49 18.53 -6.70
CA ALA A 182 2.22 17.27 -6.79
C ALA A 182 3.29 17.15 -5.69
N GLY A 183 4.02 18.23 -5.39
CA GLY A 183 4.97 18.28 -4.27
C GLY A 183 4.30 18.02 -2.92
N ILE A 184 3.14 18.65 -2.67
CA ILE A 184 2.36 18.40 -1.45
C ILE A 184 1.96 16.92 -1.35
N LEU A 185 1.43 16.33 -2.43
CA LEU A 185 1.05 14.92 -2.46
C LEU A 185 2.25 13.99 -2.22
N PHE A 186 3.44 14.32 -2.76
CA PHE A 186 4.67 13.58 -2.46
C PHE A 186 5.08 13.71 -1.00
N GLY A 187 4.98 14.90 -0.41
CA GLY A 187 5.23 15.10 1.02
C GLY A 187 4.29 14.27 1.89
N CYS A 188 3.00 14.22 1.54
CA CYS A 188 2.03 13.33 2.18
C CYS A 188 2.40 11.85 1.98
N ALA A 189 2.78 11.44 0.76
CA ALA A 189 3.18 10.05 0.48
C ALA A 189 4.42 9.64 1.28
N LEU A 190 5.41 10.52 1.39
CA LEU A 190 6.60 10.32 2.21
C LEU A 190 6.28 10.22 3.71
N GLN A 191 5.25 10.93 4.18
CA GLN A 191 4.76 10.83 5.55
C GLN A 191 3.85 9.61 5.80
N MET A 192 3.42 8.91 4.74
CA MET A 192 2.84 7.58 4.86
C MET A 192 3.94 6.52 4.90
N LYS A 193 4.83 6.52 3.89
CA LYS A 193 5.92 5.54 3.77
C LYS A 193 7.09 6.13 3.00
N VAL A 194 8.28 6.03 3.58
CA VAL A 194 9.50 6.67 3.01
C VAL A 194 9.86 6.12 1.63
N ILE A 195 9.48 4.88 1.31
CA ILE A 195 9.72 4.28 -0.01
C ILE A 195 9.17 5.14 -1.16
N ALA A 196 8.22 6.04 -0.90
CA ALA A 196 7.70 6.99 -1.90
C ALA A 196 8.81 7.85 -2.56
N ILE A 197 9.98 8.00 -1.92
CA ILE A 197 11.12 8.76 -2.46
C ILE A 197 11.62 8.21 -3.80
N ILE A 198 11.51 6.89 -4.02
CA ILE A 198 11.96 6.25 -5.27
C ILE A 198 11.22 6.76 -6.51
N TYR A 199 10.02 7.32 -6.33
CA TYR A 199 9.19 7.81 -7.43
C TYR A 199 9.51 9.25 -7.87
N LEU A 200 10.28 10.00 -7.08
CA LEU A 200 10.64 11.38 -7.43
C LEU A 200 11.36 11.52 -8.80
N PRO A 201 12.29 10.63 -9.19
CA PRO A 201 12.89 10.69 -10.52
C PRO A 201 11.88 10.53 -11.67
N LEU A 202 10.79 9.79 -11.44
CA LEU A 202 9.74 9.61 -12.45
C LEU A 202 8.96 10.91 -12.70
N THR A 203 8.91 11.85 -11.75
CA THR A 203 8.29 13.16 -11.97
C THR A 203 9.03 13.94 -13.06
N VAL A 204 10.37 13.91 -13.00
CA VAL A 204 11.22 14.57 -13.98
C VAL A 204 11.04 13.94 -15.36
N LEU A 205 11.03 12.60 -15.41
CA LEU A 205 10.76 11.86 -16.65
C LEU A 205 9.39 12.21 -17.23
N LEU A 206 8.33 12.23 -16.40
CA LEU A 206 6.97 12.55 -16.84
C LEU A 206 6.89 13.96 -17.42
N LEU A 207 7.45 14.94 -16.74
CA LEU A 207 7.48 16.34 -17.18
C LEU A 207 8.25 16.47 -18.50
N TRP A 208 9.38 15.80 -18.64
CA TRP A 208 10.15 15.79 -19.88
C TRP A 208 9.37 15.16 -21.04
N LEU A 209 8.78 13.97 -20.83
CA LEU A 209 8.02 13.27 -21.85
C LEU A 209 6.76 14.04 -22.29
N LYS A 210 6.04 14.61 -21.32
CA LYS A 210 4.73 15.26 -21.56
C LYS A 210 4.88 16.68 -22.08
N HIS A 211 5.73 17.50 -21.46
CA HIS A 211 5.81 18.93 -21.70
C HIS A 211 7.07 19.37 -22.46
N ARG A 212 7.99 18.43 -22.76
CA ARG A 212 9.21 18.72 -23.53
C ARG A 212 10.04 19.86 -22.93
N LEU A 213 10.13 19.91 -21.62
CA LEU A 213 10.82 20.98 -20.89
C LEU A 213 12.30 21.01 -21.20
N THR A 214 12.88 22.23 -21.24
CA THR A 214 14.33 22.42 -21.28
C THR A 214 14.98 21.97 -19.97
N PRO A 215 16.29 21.65 -19.92
CA PRO A 215 16.98 21.25 -18.69
C PRO A 215 16.80 22.25 -17.55
N LYS A 216 16.82 23.56 -17.83
CA LYS A 216 16.58 24.62 -16.82
C LYS A 216 15.16 24.54 -16.25
N GLN A 217 14.16 24.37 -17.11
CA GLN A 217 12.75 24.23 -16.67
C GLN A 217 12.53 22.95 -15.88
N LEU A 218 13.14 21.83 -16.29
CA LEU A 218 13.09 20.57 -15.54
C LEU A 218 13.70 20.72 -14.16
N PHE A 219 14.86 21.38 -14.07
CA PHE A 219 15.51 21.65 -12.79
C PHE A 219 14.62 22.50 -11.87
N LEU A 220 14.04 23.60 -12.38
CA LEU A 220 13.15 24.45 -11.60
C LEU A 220 11.87 23.71 -11.15
N SER A 221 11.28 22.88 -12.02
CA SER A 221 10.13 22.05 -11.65
C SER A 221 10.50 21.00 -10.59
N ALA A 222 11.64 20.34 -10.74
CA ALA A 222 12.14 19.38 -9.76
C ALA A 222 12.38 20.04 -8.40
N LEU A 223 12.95 21.26 -8.42
CA LEU A 223 13.16 22.05 -7.20
C LEU A 223 11.83 22.46 -6.56
N ALA A 224 10.84 22.89 -7.34
CA ALA A 224 9.53 23.26 -6.84
C ALA A 224 8.80 22.04 -6.22
N ILE A 225 8.77 20.91 -6.92
CA ILE A 225 8.13 19.66 -6.45
C ILE A 225 8.87 19.14 -5.20
N GLY A 226 10.19 19.00 -5.26
CA GLY A 226 11.00 18.52 -4.15
C GLY A 226 10.94 19.45 -2.93
N GLY A 227 11.03 20.78 -3.15
CA GLY A 227 10.90 21.77 -2.09
C GLY A 227 9.55 21.71 -1.38
N MET A 228 8.46 21.63 -2.16
CA MET A 228 7.11 21.48 -1.59
C MET A 228 6.90 20.13 -0.91
N ALA A 229 7.53 19.07 -1.40
CA ALA A 229 7.48 17.76 -0.72
C ALA A 229 8.17 17.84 0.66
N VAL A 230 9.34 18.48 0.73
CA VAL A 230 10.04 18.69 2.01
C VAL A 230 9.23 19.58 2.96
N VAL A 231 8.70 20.70 2.48
CA VAL A 231 7.87 21.61 3.29
C VAL A 231 6.65 20.87 3.84
N SER A 232 5.94 20.13 3.00
CA SER A 232 4.77 19.37 3.41
C SER A 232 5.13 18.25 4.39
N PHE A 233 6.24 17.54 4.15
CA PHE A 233 6.74 16.51 5.06
C PHE A 233 7.01 17.09 6.46
N VAL A 234 7.69 18.21 6.54
CA VAL A 234 8.02 18.87 7.82
C VAL A 234 6.76 19.39 8.53
N LEU A 235 5.86 20.04 7.79
CA LEU A 235 4.61 20.57 8.36
C LEU A 235 3.72 19.43 8.88
N LEU A 236 3.58 18.34 8.15
CA LEU A 236 2.81 17.17 8.57
C LEU A 236 3.45 16.49 9.78
N ASN A 237 4.78 16.42 9.83
CA ASN A 237 5.48 15.91 11.01
C ASN A 237 5.19 16.79 12.25
N ALA A 238 5.20 18.12 12.10
CA ALA A 238 4.84 19.04 13.18
C ALA A 238 3.37 18.87 13.61
N LEU A 239 2.45 18.67 12.65
CA LEU A 239 1.03 18.43 12.92
C LEU A 239 0.78 17.16 13.74
N THR A 240 1.56 16.09 13.48
CA THR A 240 1.46 14.83 14.25
C THR A 240 2.10 14.93 15.65
N GLY A 241 2.72 16.05 15.98
CA GLY A 241 3.41 16.25 17.26
C GLY A 241 4.70 15.44 17.41
N CYS A 242 5.23 14.88 16.31
CA CYS A 242 6.43 14.05 16.32
C CYS A 242 7.70 14.89 16.11
N SER A 243 8.80 14.49 16.74
CA SER A 243 10.10 15.06 16.48
C SER A 243 10.67 14.55 15.17
N LEU A 244 10.99 15.47 14.24
CA LEU A 244 11.64 15.12 12.96
C LEU A 244 12.97 14.39 13.19
N TRP A 245 13.73 14.82 14.18
CA TRP A 245 15.03 14.23 14.52
C TRP A 245 14.88 12.78 15.01
N LEU A 246 13.90 12.51 15.88
CA LEU A 246 13.64 11.18 16.40
C LEU A 246 13.07 10.26 15.32
N GLN A 247 12.24 10.79 14.42
CA GLN A 247 11.77 10.04 13.25
C GLN A 247 12.93 9.55 12.37
N LEU A 248 13.99 10.36 12.23
CA LEU A 248 15.13 10.05 11.37
C LEU A 248 16.20 9.18 12.05
N GLN A 249 16.16 8.95 13.36
CA GLN A 249 17.21 8.25 14.09
C GLN A 249 16.93 6.79 14.46
N PRO A 250 16.00 6.46 15.36
CA PRO A 250 15.97 5.09 15.90
C PRO A 250 15.34 4.08 14.93
N ALA A 251 14.25 4.44 14.28
CA ALA A 251 13.54 3.53 13.40
C ALA A 251 14.32 3.25 12.11
N TRP A 252 14.95 4.28 11.53
CA TRP A 252 15.77 4.12 10.33
C TRP A 252 17.09 3.41 10.62
N ALA A 253 17.66 3.58 11.81
CA ALA A 253 18.84 2.81 12.21
C ALA A 253 18.58 1.31 12.13
N ALA A 254 17.38 0.83 12.47
CA ALA A 254 17.01 -0.57 12.36
C ALA A 254 17.03 -1.08 10.91
N HIS A 255 16.71 -0.24 9.91
CA HIS A 255 16.80 -0.60 8.49
C HIS A 255 18.25 -0.70 7.97
N PHE A 256 19.19 0.04 8.57
CA PHE A 256 20.57 0.14 8.09
C PHE A 256 21.60 -0.56 8.99
N SER A 257 21.22 -0.96 10.20
CA SER A 257 22.16 -1.53 11.18
C SER A 257 22.65 -2.96 10.87
N GLY A 258 22.12 -3.57 9.82
CA GLY A 258 22.40 -4.97 9.50
C GLY A 258 21.72 -5.95 10.47
N VAL A 259 21.82 -7.24 10.16
CA VAL A 259 21.26 -8.31 11.00
C VAL A 259 22.22 -8.59 12.15
N LYS A 260 21.73 -8.43 13.38
CA LYS A 260 22.47 -8.73 14.62
C LYS A 260 21.99 -10.02 15.30
N SER A 261 20.77 -10.46 14.96
CA SER A 261 20.19 -11.69 15.49
C SER A 261 19.53 -12.49 14.37
N PHE A 262 19.81 -13.78 14.30
CA PHE A 262 19.21 -14.73 13.35
C PHE A 262 18.22 -15.68 14.04
N GLU A 263 17.88 -15.43 15.31
CA GLU A 263 16.95 -16.26 16.08
C GLU A 263 15.55 -16.34 15.42
N TYR A 264 15.18 -15.28 14.71
CA TYR A 264 13.89 -15.18 14.00
C TYR A 264 14.05 -15.23 12.47
N GLY A 265 15.03 -16.02 11.99
CA GLY A 265 15.34 -16.12 10.56
C GLY A 265 16.17 -14.94 10.05
N SER A 266 16.18 -14.76 8.76
CA SER A 266 16.97 -13.74 8.07
C SER A 266 16.13 -12.90 7.12
N PRO A 267 16.42 -11.61 6.93
CA PRO A 267 15.82 -10.82 5.83
C PRO A 267 15.97 -11.49 4.46
N ALA A 268 17.01 -12.33 4.29
CA ALA A 268 17.24 -13.06 3.03
C ALA A 268 16.17 -14.11 2.74
N ASP A 269 15.51 -14.66 3.79
CA ASP A 269 14.45 -15.66 3.65
C ASP A 269 13.17 -15.05 3.07
N HIS A 270 13.05 -13.72 3.17
CA HIS A 270 11.95 -12.93 2.62
C HIS A 270 12.40 -12.27 1.29
N ALA A 271 12.65 -13.08 0.28
CA ALA A 271 13.00 -12.61 -1.06
C ALA A 271 11.78 -12.52 -1.96
N PHE A 272 11.86 -11.68 -3.01
CA PHE A 272 10.83 -11.59 -4.03
C PHE A 272 10.62 -12.95 -4.71
N ASP A 273 9.38 -13.44 -4.69
CA ASP A 273 9.01 -14.67 -5.40
C ASP A 273 8.75 -14.36 -6.88
N TRP A 274 9.76 -14.61 -7.74
CA TRP A 274 9.63 -14.43 -9.18
C TRP A 274 8.52 -15.28 -9.80
N LYS A 275 8.10 -16.38 -9.14
CA LYS A 275 6.95 -17.18 -9.57
C LYS A 275 5.66 -16.37 -9.52
N LEU A 276 5.62 -15.29 -8.73
CA LEU A 276 4.48 -14.37 -8.69
C LEU A 276 4.22 -13.73 -10.06
N LEU A 277 5.26 -13.41 -10.83
CA LEU A 277 5.11 -12.91 -12.20
C LEU A 277 4.52 -13.98 -13.12
N LEU A 278 4.88 -15.26 -12.93
CA LEU A 278 4.31 -16.37 -13.71
C LEU A 278 2.84 -16.61 -13.33
N LYS A 279 2.48 -16.49 -12.05
CA LYS A 279 1.09 -16.55 -11.59
C LYS A 279 0.23 -15.42 -12.17
N ASN A 280 0.87 -14.33 -12.61
CA ASN A 280 0.22 -13.19 -13.28
C ASN A 280 0.41 -13.23 -14.81
N TRP A 281 0.35 -14.43 -15.41
CA TRP A 281 0.49 -14.61 -16.86
C TRP A 281 -0.49 -13.75 -17.67
N ASP A 282 -1.66 -13.49 -17.11
CA ASP A 282 -2.73 -12.64 -17.64
C ASP A 282 -2.29 -11.18 -17.90
N VAL A 283 -1.27 -10.69 -17.19
CA VAL A 283 -0.66 -9.37 -17.43
C VAL A 283 0.72 -9.48 -18.08
N VAL A 284 1.49 -10.52 -17.81
CA VAL A 284 2.85 -10.68 -18.33
C VAL A 284 2.86 -11.06 -19.81
N VAL A 285 1.98 -11.98 -20.23
CA VAL A 285 1.90 -12.42 -21.64
C VAL A 285 1.58 -11.26 -22.61
N PRO A 286 0.57 -10.41 -22.36
CA PRO A 286 0.33 -9.24 -23.22
C PRO A 286 1.53 -8.33 -23.34
N ILE A 287 2.26 -8.10 -22.23
CA ILE A 287 3.45 -7.24 -22.25
C ILE A 287 4.50 -7.84 -23.19
N ILE A 288 4.83 -9.12 -23.01
CA ILE A 288 5.86 -9.80 -23.82
C ILE A 288 5.47 -9.78 -25.31
N LEU A 289 4.23 -10.12 -25.65
CA LEU A 289 3.77 -10.23 -27.02
C LEU A 289 3.40 -8.88 -27.63
N GLY A 290 2.75 -8.00 -26.84
CA GLY A 290 2.17 -6.74 -27.30
C GLY A 290 3.18 -5.61 -27.42
N MET A 291 4.24 -5.60 -26.60
CA MET A 291 5.28 -4.56 -26.67
C MET A 291 5.99 -4.51 -28.01
N GLY A 292 6.19 -5.68 -28.65
CA GLY A 292 6.73 -5.76 -30.01
C GLY A 292 5.83 -5.17 -31.10
N LEU A 293 4.52 -4.99 -30.81
CA LEU A 293 3.54 -4.39 -31.72
C LEU A 293 3.49 -2.86 -31.60
N LEU A 294 4.09 -2.29 -30.56
CA LEU A 294 4.10 -0.86 -30.31
C LEU A 294 5.03 -0.15 -31.28
N ARG A 295 4.45 0.63 -32.20
CA ARG A 295 5.23 1.51 -33.06
C ARG A 295 5.85 2.64 -32.22
N VAL A 296 7.08 3.04 -32.56
CA VAL A 296 7.89 4.08 -31.90
C VAL A 296 7.16 5.45 -31.74
N ARG A 297 6.01 5.62 -32.37
CA ARG A 297 5.23 6.87 -32.40
C ARG A 297 4.49 7.24 -31.09
N SER A 298 4.28 6.30 -30.16
CA SER A 298 3.53 6.53 -28.91
C SER A 298 4.43 6.64 -27.68
N ARG A 299 5.56 7.34 -27.81
CA ARG A 299 6.64 7.39 -26.84
C ARG A 299 6.26 7.70 -25.39
N PRO A 300 5.49 8.77 -25.04
CA PRO A 300 5.22 9.08 -23.65
C PRO A 300 4.34 8.02 -22.96
N LEU A 301 3.35 7.50 -23.67
CA LEU A 301 2.44 6.48 -23.17
C LEU A 301 3.14 5.19 -22.77
N VAL A 302 4.17 4.80 -23.52
CA VAL A 302 4.89 3.53 -23.34
C VAL A 302 6.09 3.68 -22.42
N ILE A 303 6.87 4.75 -22.61
CA ILE A 303 8.13 4.95 -21.88
C ILE A 303 7.89 5.15 -20.38
N PHE A 304 6.87 5.92 -20.01
CA PHE A 304 6.65 6.25 -18.60
C PHE A 304 6.27 5.02 -17.74
N PRO A 305 5.25 4.21 -18.09
CA PRO A 305 4.91 3.02 -17.29
C PRO A 305 6.00 1.94 -17.35
N LEU A 306 6.75 1.82 -18.45
CA LEU A 306 7.92 0.92 -18.53
C LEU A 306 9.06 1.36 -17.61
N ALA A 307 9.37 2.67 -17.60
CA ALA A 307 10.39 3.20 -16.70
C ALA A 307 9.97 3.04 -15.24
N TRP A 308 8.68 3.22 -14.95
CA TRP A 308 8.14 2.97 -13.62
C TRP A 308 8.27 1.48 -13.25
N LEU A 309 7.84 0.57 -14.11
CA LEU A 309 7.99 -0.88 -13.89
C LEU A 309 9.46 -1.27 -13.70
N ALA A 310 10.35 -0.77 -14.57
CA ALA A 310 11.78 -1.03 -14.43
C ALA A 310 12.34 -0.53 -13.10
N LEU A 311 11.97 0.70 -12.69
CA LEU A 311 12.38 1.28 -11.41
C LEU A 311 11.96 0.40 -10.23
N THR A 312 10.70 -0.04 -10.20
CA THR A 312 10.19 -0.87 -9.09
C THR A 312 10.78 -2.28 -9.10
N LEU A 313 10.98 -2.89 -10.28
CA LEU A 313 11.65 -4.17 -10.38
C LEU A 313 13.12 -4.12 -9.95
N VAL A 314 13.81 -3.01 -10.20
CA VAL A 314 15.23 -2.85 -9.84
C VAL A 314 15.41 -2.47 -8.37
N ILE A 315 14.51 -1.67 -7.79
CA ILE A 315 14.69 -1.16 -6.42
C ILE A 315 13.86 -1.95 -5.40
N VAL A 316 12.56 -2.20 -5.69
CA VAL A 316 11.65 -2.81 -4.71
C VAL A 316 11.80 -4.33 -4.69
N SER A 317 11.94 -4.99 -5.85
CA SER A 317 11.98 -6.45 -5.87
C SER A 317 13.26 -7.07 -5.27
N PRO A 318 14.46 -6.48 -5.41
CA PRO A 318 15.66 -6.98 -4.74
C PRO A 318 15.74 -6.63 -3.26
N HIS A 319 14.88 -5.70 -2.78
CA HIS A 319 14.88 -5.28 -1.38
C HIS A 319 14.62 -6.47 -0.44
N LYS A 320 15.36 -6.52 0.65
CA LYS A 320 15.21 -7.57 1.69
C LYS A 320 15.08 -6.91 3.05
N PRO A 321 14.07 -7.29 3.82
CA PRO A 321 12.99 -8.24 3.51
C PRO A 321 12.01 -7.72 2.47
N TRP A 322 11.55 -8.60 1.59
CA TRP A 322 10.47 -8.29 0.65
C TRP A 322 9.14 -8.81 1.24
N TRP A 323 8.17 -7.93 1.36
CA TRP A 323 6.83 -8.25 1.86
C TRP A 323 5.84 -8.35 0.71
N ALA A 324 4.83 -9.23 0.85
CA ALA A 324 3.81 -9.42 -0.19
C ALA A 324 3.08 -8.11 -0.54
N SER A 325 2.88 -7.22 0.43
CA SER A 325 2.29 -5.90 0.24
C SER A 325 3.08 -5.00 -0.73
N TYR A 326 4.40 -5.21 -0.84
CA TYR A 326 5.26 -4.48 -1.79
C TYR A 326 4.95 -4.81 -3.26
N TYR A 327 4.22 -5.92 -3.51
CA TYR A 327 3.80 -6.26 -4.87
C TYR A 327 2.95 -5.15 -5.52
N LEU A 328 2.20 -4.36 -4.74
CA LEU A 328 1.43 -3.23 -5.24
C LEU A 328 2.28 -2.24 -6.06
N HIS A 329 3.53 -1.98 -5.62
CA HIS A 329 4.44 -1.09 -6.31
C HIS A 329 4.79 -1.59 -7.72
N ASN A 330 4.82 -2.90 -7.93
CA ASN A 330 5.04 -3.53 -9.22
C ASN A 330 3.71 -3.70 -10.00
N ALA A 331 2.62 -4.04 -9.31
CA ALA A 331 1.33 -4.35 -9.92
C ALA A 331 0.76 -3.17 -10.72
N VAL A 332 0.82 -1.95 -10.17
CA VAL A 332 0.27 -0.76 -10.84
C VAL A 332 0.92 -0.51 -12.21
N PRO A 333 2.25 -0.35 -12.35
CA PRO A 333 2.86 -0.16 -13.65
C PRO A 333 2.78 -1.41 -14.55
N LEU A 334 2.80 -2.62 -13.97
CA LEU A 334 2.66 -3.88 -14.71
C LEU A 334 1.29 -3.96 -15.40
N CYS A 335 0.21 -3.72 -14.65
CA CYS A 335 -1.16 -3.70 -15.17
C CYS A 335 -1.35 -2.61 -16.23
N TRP A 336 -0.74 -1.45 -16.03
CA TRP A 336 -0.80 -0.38 -17.02
C TRP A 336 -0.05 -0.75 -18.31
N CYS A 337 1.14 -1.32 -18.24
CA CYS A 337 1.86 -1.85 -19.41
C CYS A 337 1.05 -2.92 -20.15
N ALA A 338 0.39 -3.84 -19.41
CA ALA A 338 -0.47 -4.86 -20.00
C ALA A 338 -1.66 -4.25 -20.75
N ALA A 339 -2.32 -3.24 -20.15
CA ALA A 339 -3.44 -2.54 -20.79
C ALA A 339 -3.02 -1.86 -22.11
N ILE A 340 -1.83 -1.24 -22.14
CA ILE A 340 -1.26 -0.64 -23.36
C ILE A 340 -0.99 -1.72 -24.42
N ALA A 341 -0.40 -2.84 -24.00
CA ALA A 341 -0.09 -3.94 -24.89
C ALA A 341 -1.35 -4.59 -25.48
N LEU A 342 -2.40 -4.72 -24.68
CA LEU A 342 -3.70 -5.20 -25.14
C LEU A 342 -4.36 -4.23 -26.14
N ASP A 343 -4.31 -2.93 -25.89
CA ASP A 343 -4.83 -1.93 -26.84
C ASP A 343 -4.07 -1.98 -28.18
N ALA A 344 -2.73 -2.16 -28.13
CA ALA A 344 -1.91 -2.36 -29.33
C ALA A 344 -2.29 -3.65 -30.08
N ALA A 345 -2.54 -4.74 -29.36
CA ALA A 345 -2.97 -6.01 -29.93
C ALA A 345 -4.34 -5.90 -30.62
N PHE A 346 -5.28 -5.17 -30.04
CA PHE A 346 -6.55 -4.85 -30.70
C PHE A 346 -6.34 -4.06 -31.99
N GLY A 347 -5.46 -3.07 -31.98
CA GLY A 347 -5.09 -2.33 -33.19
C GLY A 347 -4.46 -3.22 -34.28
N TRP A 348 -3.60 -4.18 -33.85
CA TRP A 348 -2.97 -5.16 -34.75
C TRP A 348 -3.96 -6.18 -35.32
N ALA A 349 -4.98 -6.56 -34.54
CA ALA A 349 -6.02 -7.46 -35.02
C ALA A 349 -6.77 -6.88 -36.22
N GLY A 350 -7.09 -5.58 -36.16
CA GLY A 350 -7.77 -4.87 -37.24
C GLY A 350 -9.05 -5.60 -37.66
N ARG A 351 -9.13 -5.95 -38.97
CA ARG A 351 -10.24 -6.74 -39.53
C ARG A 351 -9.91 -8.22 -39.76
N ASN A 352 -8.74 -8.68 -39.33
CA ASN A 352 -8.32 -10.08 -39.52
C ASN A 352 -9.05 -11.00 -38.53
N LYS A 353 -9.95 -11.84 -39.05
CA LYS A 353 -10.79 -12.73 -38.22
C LYS A 353 -9.99 -13.66 -37.31
N VAL A 354 -8.89 -14.24 -37.81
CA VAL A 354 -8.04 -15.14 -37.03
C VAL A 354 -7.42 -14.42 -35.84
N ARG A 355 -6.86 -13.22 -36.04
CA ARG A 355 -6.29 -12.42 -34.97
C ARG A 355 -7.33 -12.00 -33.93
N ILE A 356 -8.54 -11.63 -34.39
CA ILE A 356 -9.67 -11.31 -33.50
C ILE A 356 -10.00 -12.53 -32.63
N VAL A 357 -10.13 -13.72 -33.22
CA VAL A 357 -10.40 -14.95 -32.48
C VAL A 357 -9.32 -15.23 -31.43
N VAL A 358 -8.04 -15.15 -31.80
CA VAL A 358 -6.92 -15.37 -30.88
C VAL A 358 -6.98 -14.41 -29.68
N ILE A 359 -7.19 -13.10 -29.93
CA ILE A 359 -7.31 -12.11 -28.85
C ILE A 359 -8.57 -12.37 -28.01
N SER A 360 -9.69 -12.72 -28.62
CA SER A 360 -10.93 -13.01 -27.89
C SER A 360 -10.79 -14.24 -26.98
N VAL A 361 -10.15 -15.31 -27.46
CA VAL A 361 -9.87 -16.52 -26.66
C VAL A 361 -8.95 -16.18 -25.49
N TYR A 362 -7.89 -15.39 -25.75
CA TYR A 362 -7.00 -14.92 -24.68
C TYR A 362 -7.78 -14.11 -23.63
N LEU A 363 -8.57 -13.12 -24.05
CA LEU A 363 -9.34 -12.27 -23.14
C LEU A 363 -10.36 -13.06 -22.32
N LEU A 364 -11.02 -14.06 -22.94
CA LEU A 364 -11.91 -14.95 -22.22
C LEU A 364 -11.16 -15.74 -21.14
N GLY A 365 -10.04 -16.37 -21.51
CA GLY A 365 -9.20 -17.11 -20.56
C GLY A 365 -8.65 -16.24 -19.42
N ALA A 366 -8.10 -15.06 -19.76
CA ALA A 366 -7.61 -14.10 -18.78
C ALA A 366 -8.74 -13.57 -17.89
N GLY A 367 -9.91 -13.26 -18.46
CA GLY A 367 -11.07 -12.78 -17.71
C GLY A 367 -11.60 -13.84 -16.72
N LEU A 368 -11.68 -15.11 -17.13
CA LEU A 368 -12.04 -16.22 -16.24
C LEU A 368 -11.01 -16.39 -15.13
N TRP A 369 -9.71 -16.28 -15.45
CA TRP A 369 -8.63 -16.36 -14.47
C TRP A 369 -8.67 -15.21 -13.45
N LEU A 370 -8.86 -13.97 -13.92
CA LEU A 370 -9.02 -12.79 -13.07
C LEU A 370 -10.22 -12.91 -12.14
N GLY A 371 -11.37 -13.34 -12.68
CA GLY A 371 -12.59 -13.57 -11.89
C GLY A 371 -12.41 -14.65 -10.83
N MET A 372 -11.78 -15.79 -11.21
CA MET A 372 -11.47 -16.88 -10.27
C MET A 372 -10.54 -16.41 -9.16
N ARG A 373 -9.48 -15.67 -9.51
CA ARG A 373 -8.52 -15.15 -8.54
C ARG A 373 -9.17 -14.19 -7.54
N SER A 374 -9.93 -13.21 -8.01
CA SER A 374 -10.66 -12.29 -7.12
C SER A 374 -11.69 -13.03 -6.25
N TYR A 375 -12.37 -14.01 -6.81
CA TYR A 375 -13.30 -14.86 -6.04
C TYR A 375 -12.58 -15.62 -4.93
N LEU A 376 -11.44 -16.26 -5.25
CA LEU A 376 -10.65 -17.01 -4.25
C LEU A 376 -10.10 -16.10 -3.16
N GLU A 377 -9.64 -14.88 -3.52
CA GLU A 377 -9.17 -13.89 -2.56
C GLU A 377 -10.31 -13.51 -1.58
N ILE A 378 -11.49 -13.18 -2.08
CA ILE A 378 -12.67 -12.87 -1.25
C ILE A 378 -13.07 -14.07 -0.37
N VAL A 379 -13.11 -15.28 -0.92
CA VAL A 379 -13.44 -16.50 -0.16
C VAL A 379 -12.42 -16.71 0.96
N THR A 380 -11.12 -16.55 0.66
CA THR A 380 -10.06 -16.68 1.68
C THR A 380 -10.22 -15.66 2.80
N MET A 381 -10.51 -14.39 2.46
CA MET A 381 -10.77 -13.36 3.47
C MET A 381 -12.03 -13.64 4.30
N ARG A 382 -13.04 -14.32 3.75
CA ARG A 382 -14.27 -14.68 4.47
C ARG A 382 -14.12 -15.92 5.35
N GLN A 383 -13.32 -16.90 4.92
CA GLN A 383 -13.17 -18.20 5.59
C GLN A 383 -11.94 -18.25 6.50
N SER A 384 -11.11 -17.20 6.49
CA SER A 384 -9.93 -17.14 7.32
C SER A 384 -10.30 -17.25 8.81
N PRO A 385 -9.49 -17.92 9.64
CA PRO A 385 -9.57 -17.86 11.10
C PRO A 385 -9.42 -16.44 11.65
N LYS A 386 -9.05 -15.48 10.81
CA LYS A 386 -9.07 -14.04 11.07
C LYS A 386 -10.47 -13.44 11.24
N LEU A 387 -11.54 -14.23 11.11
CA LEU A 387 -12.88 -13.77 11.46
C LEU A 387 -12.98 -13.52 12.96
N PHE A 388 -13.81 -12.55 13.31
CA PHE A 388 -14.00 -12.08 14.67
C PHE A 388 -14.29 -13.22 15.65
N ASN A 389 -13.41 -13.45 16.63
CA ASN A 389 -13.61 -14.37 17.73
C ASN A 389 -14.17 -13.60 18.95
N SER A 390 -15.50 -13.53 19.03
CA SER A 390 -16.20 -12.81 20.10
C SER A 390 -15.94 -13.35 21.50
N LEU A 391 -15.65 -14.67 21.64
CA LEU A 391 -15.35 -15.29 22.93
C LEU A 391 -14.05 -14.76 23.52
N VAL A 392 -12.97 -14.71 22.72
CA VAL A 392 -11.68 -14.14 23.17
C VAL A 392 -11.84 -12.68 23.60
N LEU A 393 -12.53 -11.87 22.78
CA LEU A 393 -12.77 -10.47 23.13
C LEU A 393 -13.67 -10.31 24.37
N THR A 394 -14.66 -11.18 24.53
CA THR A 394 -15.53 -11.20 25.70
C THR A 394 -14.70 -11.45 26.96
N GLU A 395 -13.81 -12.45 26.92
CA GLU A 395 -12.94 -12.76 28.06
C GLU A 395 -11.92 -11.62 28.32
N ILE A 396 -11.32 -11.02 27.30
CA ILE A 396 -10.43 -9.85 27.48
C ILE A 396 -11.21 -8.71 28.15
N ASN A 397 -12.43 -8.42 27.69
CA ASN A 397 -13.26 -7.33 28.21
C ASN A 397 -13.69 -7.56 29.66
N ARG A 398 -13.80 -8.81 30.14
CA ARG A 398 -14.07 -9.17 31.52
C ARG A 398 -13.00 -8.61 32.47
N TYR A 399 -11.74 -8.65 32.05
CA TYR A 399 -10.61 -8.15 32.84
C TYR A 399 -10.28 -6.67 32.58
N LYS A 400 -10.86 -6.05 31.55
CA LYS A 400 -10.58 -4.66 31.17
C LYS A 400 -10.69 -3.64 32.31
N PRO A 401 -11.68 -3.69 33.22
CA PRO A 401 -11.78 -2.71 34.32
C PRO A 401 -10.62 -2.77 35.31
N PHE A 402 -9.87 -3.89 35.35
CA PHE A 402 -8.84 -4.19 36.35
C PHE A 402 -7.42 -4.09 35.80
N THR A 403 -7.25 -3.72 34.52
CA THR A 403 -5.94 -3.62 33.87
C THR A 403 -5.78 -2.36 33.04
N LYS A 404 -4.53 -1.90 32.93
CA LYS A 404 -4.18 -0.77 32.04
C LYS A 404 -3.71 -1.24 30.67
N TYR A 405 -3.17 -2.47 30.58
CA TYR A 405 -2.53 -2.99 29.38
C TYR A 405 -2.98 -4.40 29.08
N LEU A 406 -3.11 -4.69 27.78
CA LEU A 406 -3.13 -6.03 27.22
C LEU A 406 -1.80 -6.26 26.50
N PHE A 407 -1.13 -7.39 26.72
CA PHE A 407 -0.06 -7.81 25.82
C PHE A 407 -0.56 -8.94 24.90
N THR A 408 -0.23 -8.85 23.62
CA THR A 408 -0.57 -9.89 22.64
C THR A 408 0.36 -9.81 21.43
N ASN A 409 0.59 -10.93 20.77
CA ASN A 409 1.24 -11.00 19.47
C ASN A 409 0.28 -10.69 18.29
N GLU A 410 -1.00 -10.48 18.56
CA GLU A 410 -2.01 -9.99 17.59
C GLU A 410 -2.60 -8.67 18.06
N GLY A 411 -1.99 -7.56 17.65
CA GLY A 411 -2.32 -6.20 18.09
C GLY A 411 -3.76 -5.75 17.82
N VAL A 412 -4.47 -6.41 16.90
CA VAL A 412 -5.90 -6.14 16.63
C VAL A 412 -6.79 -6.32 17.85
N TYR A 413 -6.49 -7.29 18.73
CA TYR A 413 -7.24 -7.48 19.97
C TYR A 413 -7.10 -6.31 20.94
N SER A 414 -5.93 -5.65 20.94
CA SER A 414 -5.70 -4.40 21.67
C SER A 414 -6.66 -3.31 21.17
N PHE A 415 -6.74 -3.11 19.87
CA PHE A 415 -7.61 -2.11 19.27
C PHE A 415 -9.11 -2.40 19.57
N HIS A 416 -9.56 -3.62 19.35
CA HIS A 416 -10.98 -4.00 19.57
C HIS A 416 -11.39 -3.95 21.05
N SER A 417 -10.52 -4.32 21.97
CA SER A 417 -10.80 -4.19 23.41
C SER A 417 -10.66 -2.76 23.92
N GLY A 418 -9.91 -1.91 23.21
CA GLY A 418 -9.53 -0.57 23.67
C GLY A 418 -8.51 -0.57 24.81
N LEU A 419 -7.88 -1.72 25.09
CA LEU A 419 -6.75 -1.86 26.00
C LEU A 419 -5.45 -1.68 25.22
N PRO A 420 -4.63 -0.65 25.51
CA PRO A 420 -3.38 -0.46 24.80
C PRO A 420 -2.38 -1.57 25.12
N LEU A 421 -1.52 -1.87 24.16
CA LEU A 421 -0.30 -2.64 24.40
C LEU A 421 0.67 -1.85 25.28
N PRO A 422 1.58 -2.51 26.02
CA PRO A 422 2.73 -1.82 26.60
C PRO A 422 3.47 -1.06 25.48
N PRO A 423 3.75 0.24 25.63
CA PRO A 423 4.21 1.08 24.50
C PRO A 423 5.48 0.57 23.81
N GLN A 424 6.44 0.04 24.60
CA GLN A 424 7.67 -0.53 24.06
C GLN A 424 7.49 -1.89 23.37
N LEU A 425 6.34 -2.55 23.58
CA LEU A 425 6.00 -3.86 23.02
C LEU A 425 4.88 -3.78 21.96
N ALA A 426 4.50 -2.58 21.53
CA ALA A 426 3.43 -2.40 20.57
C ALA A 426 3.80 -2.81 19.14
N ASP A 427 5.08 -2.75 18.80
CA ASP A 427 5.62 -3.18 17.52
C ASP A 427 6.84 -4.07 17.75
N ILE A 428 6.62 -5.37 17.62
CA ILE A 428 7.66 -6.41 17.69
C ILE A 428 7.83 -6.99 16.27
N SER A 429 8.11 -6.08 15.31
CA SER A 429 8.35 -6.49 13.93
C SER A 429 9.67 -7.26 13.79
N LEU A 430 9.74 -8.12 12.77
CA LEU A 430 10.97 -8.87 12.46
C LEU A 430 12.17 -7.93 12.24
N LYS A 431 11.99 -6.76 11.66
CA LYS A 431 13.06 -5.76 11.50
C LYS A 431 13.65 -5.34 12.84
N ARG A 432 12.80 -5.12 13.83
CA ARG A 432 13.21 -4.73 15.18
C ARG A 432 13.97 -5.87 15.91
N LEU A 433 13.51 -7.10 15.69
CA LEU A 433 14.19 -8.31 16.22
C LEU A 433 15.55 -8.51 15.55
N TRP A 434 15.62 -8.45 14.22
CA TRP A 434 16.88 -8.61 13.48
C TRP A 434 17.91 -7.52 13.78
N SER A 435 17.48 -6.28 14.00
CA SER A 435 18.39 -5.18 14.38
C SER A 435 18.94 -5.31 15.81
N GLY A 436 18.38 -6.23 16.64
CA GLY A 436 18.72 -6.37 18.05
C GLY A 436 18.22 -5.21 18.91
N ASP A 437 17.36 -4.34 18.38
CA ASP A 437 16.70 -3.30 19.17
C ASP A 437 15.74 -3.93 20.18
N MET A 438 15.01 -4.98 19.78
CA MET A 438 14.26 -5.87 20.66
C MET A 438 14.90 -7.25 20.68
N THR A 439 15.07 -7.82 21.87
CA THR A 439 15.55 -9.18 22.11
C THR A 439 14.60 -9.90 23.05
N ASN A 440 14.67 -11.23 23.11
CA ASN A 440 13.88 -12.04 24.05
C ASN A 440 14.07 -11.59 25.50
N ALA A 441 15.31 -11.28 25.89
CA ALA A 441 15.61 -10.80 27.24
C ALA A 441 14.97 -9.42 27.51
N LYS A 442 15.03 -8.49 26.56
CA LYS A 442 14.37 -7.18 26.70
C LYS A 442 12.85 -7.32 26.76
N MET A 443 12.26 -8.18 25.91
CA MET A 443 10.83 -8.44 25.92
C MET A 443 10.37 -8.99 27.27
N ALA A 444 11.05 -9.98 27.80
CA ALA A 444 10.75 -10.55 29.12
C ALA A 444 10.91 -9.51 30.24
N ALA A 445 11.97 -8.70 30.20
CA ALA A 445 12.20 -7.64 31.18
C ALA A 445 11.10 -6.56 31.14
N GLU A 446 10.68 -6.10 29.94
CA GLU A 446 9.60 -5.14 29.79
C GLU A 446 8.25 -5.70 30.28
N LEU A 447 7.93 -6.95 29.96
CA LEU A 447 6.73 -7.62 30.46
C LEU A 447 6.75 -7.74 31.99
N ALA A 448 7.88 -8.11 32.58
CA ALA A 448 8.05 -8.19 34.04
C ALA A 448 7.93 -6.82 34.74
N ALA A 449 8.39 -5.76 34.06
CA ALA A 449 8.29 -4.39 34.59
C ALA A 449 6.88 -3.82 34.49
N VAL A 450 6.21 -3.99 33.35
CA VAL A 450 4.86 -3.41 33.08
C VAL A 450 3.75 -4.25 33.74
N LYS A 451 3.91 -5.57 33.79
CA LYS A 451 2.93 -6.56 34.27
C LYS A 451 1.53 -6.30 33.72
N PRO A 452 1.33 -6.44 32.38
CA PRO A 452 0.00 -6.26 31.80
C PRO A 452 -0.98 -7.20 32.52
N GLY A 453 -2.18 -6.71 32.88
CA GLY A 453 -3.13 -7.54 33.61
C GLY A 453 -3.60 -8.76 32.80
N VAL A 454 -3.53 -8.67 31.47
CA VAL A 454 -3.95 -9.73 30.55
C VAL A 454 -2.86 -9.94 29.50
N ILE A 455 -2.57 -11.22 29.20
CA ILE A 455 -1.66 -11.64 28.12
C ILE A 455 -2.42 -12.62 27.23
N LEU A 456 -2.59 -12.26 25.96
CA LEU A 456 -3.15 -13.12 24.93
C LEU A 456 -2.05 -13.62 24.01
N ILE A 457 -1.95 -14.94 23.89
CA ILE A 457 -1.01 -15.61 22.99
C ILE A 457 -1.82 -16.31 21.91
N ALA A 458 -1.57 -15.93 20.66
CA ALA A 458 -2.25 -16.50 19.50
C ALA A 458 -1.25 -17.31 18.65
N ASN A 459 -1.70 -18.48 18.18
CA ASN A 459 -1.01 -19.33 17.19
C ASN A 459 0.47 -19.63 17.48
N GLN A 460 0.87 -19.72 18.76
CA GLN A 460 2.27 -19.91 19.09
C GLN A 460 2.65 -21.38 19.19
N THR A 461 3.72 -21.73 18.47
CA THR A 461 4.43 -22.99 18.58
C THR A 461 5.85 -22.74 19.13
N GLY A 462 6.17 -23.26 20.30
CA GLY A 462 7.51 -23.12 20.92
C GLY A 462 7.52 -22.43 22.28
N GLU A 463 8.71 -22.37 22.87
CA GLU A 463 8.93 -21.75 24.18
C GLU A 463 8.84 -20.22 24.10
N LEU A 464 8.15 -19.62 25.06
CA LEU A 464 8.01 -18.17 25.20
C LEU A 464 9.17 -17.59 25.98
N PRO A 465 9.75 -16.47 25.56
CA PRO A 465 10.84 -15.82 26.28
C PRO A 465 10.44 -15.35 27.70
N TYR A 466 9.15 -15.32 28.00
CA TYR A 466 8.57 -14.93 29.28
C TYR A 466 7.75 -16.06 29.94
N GLN A 467 8.06 -17.30 29.62
CA GLN A 467 7.36 -18.49 30.14
C GLN A 467 7.38 -18.56 31.67
N GLU A 468 8.55 -18.26 32.31
CA GLU A 468 8.68 -18.23 33.75
C GLU A 468 7.76 -17.18 34.41
N LEU A 469 7.67 -15.98 33.80
CA LEU A 469 6.75 -14.93 34.23
C LEU A 469 5.28 -15.40 34.18
N LEU A 470 4.89 -16.09 33.12
CA LEU A 470 3.52 -16.64 33.00
C LEU A 470 3.23 -17.65 34.10
N GLN A 471 4.12 -18.59 34.34
CA GLN A 471 3.92 -19.62 35.36
C GLN A 471 3.84 -19.04 36.77
N ASN A 472 4.69 -18.07 37.09
CA ASN A 472 4.80 -17.53 38.44
C ASN A 472 3.68 -16.52 38.76
N GLU A 473 3.33 -15.63 37.84
CA GLU A 473 2.46 -14.47 38.13
C GLU A 473 1.09 -14.55 37.47
N TYR A 474 0.92 -15.36 36.43
CA TYR A 474 -0.34 -15.44 35.68
C TYR A 474 -1.01 -16.80 35.84
N ARG A 475 -2.31 -16.81 35.49
CA ARG A 475 -3.13 -18.03 35.39
C ARG A 475 -3.80 -18.07 34.03
N LEU A 476 -3.81 -19.25 33.39
CA LEU A 476 -4.61 -19.48 32.19
C LEU A 476 -6.09 -19.41 32.55
N VAL A 477 -6.83 -18.49 31.92
CA VAL A 477 -8.26 -18.23 32.17
C VAL A 477 -9.16 -18.58 31.00
N TYR A 478 -8.58 -18.66 29.80
CA TYR A 478 -9.29 -19.10 28.60
C TYR A 478 -8.31 -19.77 27.62
N GLN A 479 -8.78 -20.79 26.95
CA GLN A 479 -8.04 -21.48 25.88
C GLN A 479 -8.99 -22.01 24.84
N ASP A 480 -8.64 -21.81 23.56
CA ASP A 480 -9.23 -22.49 22.40
C ASP A 480 -8.11 -23.08 21.52
N ASN A 481 -8.43 -23.46 20.28
CA ASN A 481 -7.44 -24.05 19.37
C ASN A 481 -6.36 -23.08 18.88
N GLU A 482 -6.62 -21.79 18.96
CA GLU A 482 -5.75 -20.75 18.41
C GLU A 482 -5.23 -19.78 19.48
N HIS A 483 -5.90 -19.68 20.65
CA HIS A 483 -5.65 -18.67 21.64
C HIS A 483 -5.47 -19.25 23.03
N GLN A 484 -4.54 -18.64 23.77
CA GLN A 484 -4.37 -18.82 25.21
C GLN A 484 -4.40 -17.45 25.88
N LEU A 485 -5.37 -17.25 26.79
CA LEU A 485 -5.51 -16.01 27.56
C LEU A 485 -5.08 -16.23 29.00
N TYR A 486 -4.12 -15.46 29.42
CA TYR A 486 -3.61 -15.45 30.78
C TYR A 486 -4.03 -14.15 31.49
N ALA A 487 -4.50 -14.26 32.73
CA ALA A 487 -4.77 -13.11 33.58
C ALA A 487 -3.79 -13.11 34.78
N LEU A 488 -3.37 -11.92 35.19
CA LEU A 488 -2.55 -11.73 36.37
C LEU A 488 -3.29 -12.24 37.61
N LYS A 489 -2.65 -13.09 38.42
CA LYS A 489 -3.29 -13.76 39.58
C LYS A 489 -3.98 -12.79 40.51
N SER A 490 -3.45 -11.58 40.69
CA SER A 490 -4.01 -10.55 41.58
C SER A 490 -5.33 -9.95 41.12
N ILE A 491 -5.66 -9.99 39.81
CA ILE A 491 -6.92 -9.41 39.28
C ILE A 491 -8.04 -10.42 39.09
N ILE A 492 -7.74 -11.73 39.12
CA ILE A 492 -8.73 -12.78 38.93
C ILE A 492 -9.86 -12.70 39.97
N PRO A 493 -9.57 -12.57 41.29
CA PRO A 493 -10.63 -12.47 42.29
C PRO A 493 -11.52 -11.22 42.14
N LEU A 494 -11.05 -10.20 41.42
CA LEU A 494 -11.81 -8.97 41.16
C LEU A 494 -12.78 -9.13 39.99
N ALA A 495 -12.46 -10.02 39.06
CA ALA A 495 -13.26 -10.29 37.86
C ALA A 495 -14.24 -11.48 38.07
N ASP A 496 -13.94 -12.35 39.04
CA ASP A 496 -14.72 -13.54 39.44
C ASP A 496 -14.97 -13.47 40.95
N PRO A 497 -15.87 -12.62 41.43
CA PRO A 497 -16.18 -12.48 42.89
C PRO A 497 -16.86 -13.72 43.46
#